data_08233ed560b94c6630d53bb61819ab90
#
_entry.id   08233ed560b94c6630d53bb61819ab90
#
_cell.length_a   1.000
_cell.length_b   1.000
_cell.length_c   1.000
_cell.angle_alpha   90.00
_cell.angle_beta   90.00
_cell.angle_gamma   90.00
#
_symmetry.space_group_name_H-M   'P 1'
#
loop_
_entity.id
_entity.type
_entity.pdbx_description
1 polymer ?
#
loop_
_entity_poly.entity_id
_entity_poly.type
_entity_poly.pdbx_seq_one_letter_code
_entity_poly.pdbx_strand_id
1 'polypeptide(L)'
;MFEHLWERCLNELKKKVKPHLFKTWFKELKVISVEGNTLKLKAKDRIVKEYLEKNYLPLLKEIVFREFGRHMEIELLLPEEVSKPLQLELNLFQNKEKKKNVESNLNPKYTFENFVVGASNQFAHAAAVAVAENPGKAYNPLFIYGGVGLGKTHLMQAIGNYVKKKMPEKTVVYTTTESFMNELIEALRKDTVTEFREKYRTVDVLLVDDIQFISGKDRTQIEFFHTFNALYDAGKQIVLTSDRPPKDIPTLTDRLRNRFEWGLIADIQPPDFETRIAILRRKAEAEKIEVDDNVLKLIATIIKSNIRQLEGALIKLKAKAILENRPIDEELVRSMFGIGSSVKVENPSRSDISIDEIKQVVCEMFGITLEQIDSSTRKKQIALARQIAMYLSRKFGNFSFPKIAAAFHKNDHTTVMHAVTKIEELRNENEEINHIILELEKRLNLLVGEVKVEE
;
A
#
# COMPACT_ATOMS: atom_id res chain seq x y z
N MET A 1 38.41 -20.97 29.97
CA MET A 1 39.58 -20.05 29.98
C MET A 1 39.12 -18.59 29.82
N PHE A 2 38.32 -18.23 28.85
CA PHE A 2 37.92 -16.82 28.61
C PHE A 2 36.95 -16.24 29.67
N GLU A 3 36.09 -17.06 30.29
CA GLU A 3 35.24 -16.62 31.40
C GLU A 3 36.03 -16.10 32.60
N HIS A 4 37.09 -16.76 32.95
CA HIS A 4 37.96 -16.35 34.07
C HIS A 4 38.69 -15.01 33.78
N LEU A 5 39.10 -14.79 32.54
CA LEU A 5 39.66 -13.49 32.11
C LEU A 5 38.63 -12.39 32.15
N TRP A 6 37.39 -12.69 31.77
CA TRP A 6 36.28 -11.75 31.84
C TRP A 6 35.92 -11.40 33.29
N GLU A 7 35.91 -12.36 34.20
CA GLU A 7 35.70 -12.07 35.63
C GLU A 7 36.77 -11.09 36.18
N ARG A 8 37.99 -11.21 35.73
CA ARG A 8 39.06 -10.25 36.09
C ARG A 8 38.77 -8.87 35.49
N CYS A 9 38.32 -8.79 34.27
CA CYS A 9 37.88 -7.53 33.66
C CYS A 9 36.70 -6.90 34.45
N LEU A 10 35.73 -7.68 34.88
CA LEU A 10 34.61 -7.19 35.71
C LEU A 10 35.09 -6.68 37.06
N ASN A 11 36.09 -7.35 37.70
CA ASN A 11 36.68 -6.90 38.96
C ASN A 11 37.43 -5.56 38.79
N GLU A 12 38.13 -5.37 37.68
CA GLU A 12 38.80 -4.09 37.37
C GLU A 12 37.79 -2.99 37.06
N LEU A 13 36.70 -3.30 36.30
CA LEU A 13 35.60 -2.37 36.07
C LEU A 13 34.94 -1.93 37.38
N LYS A 14 34.75 -2.84 38.33
CA LYS A 14 34.16 -2.55 39.64
C LYS A 14 35.00 -1.55 40.46
N LYS A 15 36.32 -1.51 40.25
CA LYS A 15 37.21 -0.54 40.90
C LYS A 15 37.17 0.83 40.22
N LYS A 16 36.98 0.89 38.90
CA LYS A 16 37.03 2.13 38.10
C LYS A 16 35.68 2.82 37.94
N VAL A 17 34.57 2.12 38.18
CA VAL A 17 33.20 2.64 37.98
C VAL A 17 32.47 2.72 39.33
N LYS A 18 31.62 3.75 39.50
CA LYS A 18 30.82 3.90 40.74
C LYS A 18 29.91 2.67 40.96
N PRO A 19 29.75 2.20 42.23
CA PRO A 19 29.05 0.94 42.52
C PRO A 19 27.65 0.81 41.96
N HIS A 20 26.86 1.88 41.92
CA HIS A 20 25.52 1.88 41.36
C HIS A 20 25.54 1.72 39.82
N LEU A 21 26.48 2.36 39.12
CA LEU A 21 26.63 2.24 37.66
C LEU A 21 27.11 0.84 37.28
N PHE A 22 28.05 0.26 38.05
CA PHE A 22 28.48 -1.11 37.83
C PHE A 22 27.31 -2.10 37.93
N LYS A 23 26.49 -1.95 38.99
CA LYS A 23 25.32 -2.83 39.21
C LYS A 23 24.29 -2.73 38.08
N THR A 24 24.07 -1.53 37.54
CA THR A 24 23.08 -1.28 36.51
C THR A 24 23.52 -1.71 35.12
N TRP A 25 24.77 -1.46 34.74
CA TRP A 25 25.21 -1.57 33.35
C TRP A 25 26.16 -2.75 33.08
N PHE A 26 26.96 -3.19 34.05
CA PHE A 26 28.01 -4.19 33.81
C PHE A 26 27.74 -5.55 34.43
N LYS A 27 26.98 -5.62 35.52
CA LYS A 27 26.79 -6.85 36.30
C LYS A 27 26.25 -8.02 35.50
N GLU A 28 25.40 -7.74 34.50
CA GLU A 28 24.72 -8.75 33.68
C GLU A 28 25.41 -9.01 32.33
N LEU A 29 26.54 -8.34 32.06
CA LEU A 29 27.34 -8.63 30.86
C LEU A 29 28.00 -10.01 30.97
N LYS A 30 27.77 -10.86 29.96
CA LYS A 30 28.36 -12.21 29.89
C LYS A 30 29.13 -12.37 28.59
N VAL A 31 30.25 -13.09 28.65
CA VAL A 31 30.99 -13.50 27.44
C VAL A 31 30.19 -14.57 26.73
N ILE A 32 30.04 -14.44 25.40
CA ILE A 32 29.44 -15.43 24.53
C ILE A 32 30.53 -16.24 23.84
N SER A 33 31.45 -15.55 23.17
CA SER A 33 32.55 -16.18 22.42
C SER A 33 33.72 -15.20 22.27
N VAL A 34 34.86 -15.75 21.92
CA VAL A 34 36.03 -15.01 21.45
C VAL A 34 36.41 -15.57 20.10
N GLU A 35 36.21 -14.77 19.05
CA GLU A 35 36.46 -15.14 17.66
C GLU A 35 37.64 -14.31 17.12
N GLY A 36 38.78 -14.94 16.93
CA GLY A 36 40.00 -14.25 16.51
C GLY A 36 40.36 -13.11 17.43
N ASN A 37 40.14 -11.87 17.01
CA ASN A 37 40.44 -10.65 17.76
C ASN A 37 39.19 -9.91 18.26
N THR A 38 38.03 -10.56 18.24
CA THR A 38 36.75 -9.98 18.67
C THR A 38 36.22 -10.70 19.91
N LEU A 39 35.90 -9.95 20.96
CA LEU A 39 35.24 -10.40 22.17
C LEU A 39 33.75 -10.08 22.08
N LYS A 40 32.91 -11.12 22.00
CA LYS A 40 31.44 -10.99 21.94
C LYS A 40 30.85 -11.06 23.33
N LEU A 41 30.16 -10.00 23.75
CA LEU A 41 29.50 -9.87 25.04
C LEU A 41 27.99 -9.77 24.89
N LYS A 42 27.26 -10.50 25.72
CA LYS A 42 25.79 -10.43 25.79
C LYS A 42 25.37 -9.28 26.69
N ALA A 43 24.69 -8.29 26.16
CA ALA A 43 24.00 -7.24 26.92
C ALA A 43 22.62 -7.72 27.38
N LYS A 44 22.10 -7.15 28.45
CA LYS A 44 20.76 -7.47 29.00
C LYS A 44 19.65 -7.09 28.03
N ASP A 45 19.69 -5.88 27.52
CA ASP A 45 18.72 -5.27 26.64
C ASP A 45 19.37 -4.20 25.75
N ARG A 46 18.56 -3.62 24.86
CA ARG A 46 19.01 -2.61 23.89
C ARG A 46 19.50 -1.32 24.56
N ILE A 47 18.90 -0.92 25.67
CA ILE A 47 19.26 0.31 26.39
C ILE A 47 20.66 0.16 26.98
N VAL A 48 20.95 -1.01 27.58
CA VAL A 48 22.27 -1.33 28.13
C VAL A 48 23.33 -1.37 27.02
N LYS A 49 23.02 -1.98 25.87
CA LYS A 49 23.92 -2.04 24.70
C LYS A 49 24.31 -0.64 24.23
N GLU A 50 23.31 0.19 23.86
CA GLU A 50 23.53 1.54 23.33
C GLU A 50 24.24 2.46 24.34
N TYR A 51 23.91 2.34 25.62
CA TYR A 51 24.57 3.13 26.67
C TYR A 51 26.03 2.76 26.86
N LEU A 52 26.38 1.47 26.86
CA LEU A 52 27.74 0.99 27.00
C LEU A 52 28.58 1.32 25.76
N GLU A 53 28.03 1.17 24.56
CA GLU A 53 28.72 1.55 23.32
C GLU A 53 29.06 3.04 23.29
N LYS A 54 28.13 3.88 23.72
CA LYS A 54 28.30 5.33 23.69
C LYS A 54 29.26 5.86 24.77
N ASN A 55 29.21 5.31 25.99
CA ASN A 55 29.87 5.93 27.14
C ASN A 55 31.05 5.14 27.71
N TYR A 56 31.09 3.83 27.48
CA TYR A 56 32.06 2.97 28.16
C TYR A 56 32.89 2.06 27.24
N LEU A 57 32.66 2.08 25.93
CA LEU A 57 33.40 1.24 24.98
C LEU A 57 34.94 1.45 25.05
N PRO A 58 35.46 2.71 25.15
CA PRO A 58 36.90 2.94 25.31
C PRO A 58 37.46 2.34 26.59
N LEU A 59 36.75 2.47 27.71
CA LEU A 59 37.15 1.91 29.00
C LEU A 59 37.13 0.36 28.97
N LEU A 60 36.15 -0.21 28.35
CA LEU A 60 36.06 -1.66 28.15
C LEU A 60 37.22 -2.19 27.31
N LYS A 61 37.57 -1.52 26.21
CA LYS A 61 38.71 -1.87 25.35
C LYS A 61 40.02 -1.77 26.10
N GLU A 62 40.22 -0.73 26.93
CA GLU A 62 41.43 -0.57 27.77
C GLU A 62 41.59 -1.72 28.76
N ILE A 63 40.53 -2.07 29.50
CA ILE A 63 40.60 -3.13 30.52
C ILE A 63 40.77 -4.50 29.85
N VAL A 64 40.07 -4.76 28.75
CA VAL A 64 40.21 -6.00 27.99
C VAL A 64 41.62 -6.14 27.43
N PHE A 65 42.22 -5.07 26.90
CA PHE A 65 43.62 -5.08 26.47
C PHE A 65 44.57 -5.47 27.60
N ARG A 66 44.38 -4.91 28.81
CA ARG A 66 45.23 -5.18 29.98
C ARG A 66 45.13 -6.64 30.43
N GLU A 67 43.94 -7.21 30.46
CA GLU A 67 43.70 -8.56 30.98
C GLU A 67 43.92 -9.67 29.93
N PHE A 68 43.66 -9.40 28.66
CA PHE A 68 43.88 -10.36 27.58
C PHE A 68 45.24 -10.27 26.90
N GLY A 69 46.03 -9.19 27.19
CA GLY A 69 47.37 -8.99 26.64
C GLY A 69 47.42 -8.67 25.15
N ARG A 70 46.29 -8.41 24.53
CA ARG A 70 46.14 -8.07 23.09
C ARG A 70 44.98 -7.13 22.83
N HIS A 71 45.08 -6.35 21.77
CA HIS A 71 43.97 -5.50 21.32
C HIS A 71 42.82 -6.37 20.82
N MET A 72 41.65 -6.20 21.41
CA MET A 72 40.43 -6.89 21.00
C MET A 72 39.34 -5.88 20.65
N GLU A 73 38.61 -6.16 19.58
CA GLU A 73 37.37 -5.48 19.31
C GLU A 73 36.27 -6.05 20.22
N ILE A 74 35.37 -5.18 20.71
CA ILE A 74 34.29 -5.59 21.60
C ILE A 74 32.98 -5.42 20.84
N GLU A 75 32.23 -6.50 20.69
CA GLU A 75 30.93 -6.56 20.08
C GLU A 75 29.87 -6.87 21.14
N LEU A 76 28.91 -5.93 21.35
CA LEU A 76 27.82 -6.13 22.29
C LEU A 76 26.60 -6.70 21.53
N LEU A 77 26.12 -7.85 21.96
CA LEU A 77 25.01 -8.58 21.33
C LEU A 77 23.77 -8.58 22.23
N LEU A 78 22.58 -8.53 21.64
CA LEU A 78 21.32 -8.69 22.35
C LEU A 78 20.98 -10.17 22.58
N PRO A 79 20.14 -10.52 23.58
CA PRO A 79 19.70 -11.90 23.82
C PRO A 79 19.14 -12.59 22.57
N GLU A 80 18.45 -11.85 21.72
CA GLU A 80 17.84 -12.32 20.46
C GLU A 80 18.89 -12.61 19.38
N GLU A 81 20.03 -11.91 19.41
CA GLU A 81 21.16 -12.10 18.50
C GLU A 81 21.99 -13.34 18.87
N VAL A 82 21.94 -13.76 20.15
CA VAL A 82 22.65 -14.93 20.67
C VAL A 82 21.93 -16.25 20.42
N SER A 83 20.60 -16.22 20.21
CA SER A 83 19.75 -17.41 20.13
C SER A 83 19.71 -18.07 18.75
N LYS A 84 20.58 -17.70 17.81
CA LYS A 84 20.70 -18.40 16.52
C LYS A 84 21.56 -19.66 16.71
N PRO A 85 21.02 -20.88 16.52
CA PRO A 85 21.77 -22.10 16.78
C PRO A 85 22.92 -22.30 15.79
N LEU A 86 23.97 -22.92 16.31
CA LEU A 86 25.23 -23.38 15.69
C LEU A 86 24.98 -24.43 14.59
N GLN A 87 24.19 -24.10 13.58
CA GLN A 87 23.95 -24.99 12.41
C GLN A 87 24.68 -24.54 11.15
N LEU A 88 25.62 -23.59 11.29
CA LEU A 88 26.33 -22.97 10.15
C LEU A 88 27.73 -23.49 9.89
N GLU A 89 28.28 -24.44 10.68
CA GLU A 89 29.65 -24.92 10.47
C GLU A 89 29.82 -26.16 9.58
N LEU A 90 28.71 -26.78 9.11
CA LEU A 90 28.82 -27.99 8.25
C LEU A 90 28.72 -27.71 6.74
N ASN A 91 28.54 -26.45 6.30
CA ASN A 91 28.42 -26.07 4.88
C ASN A 91 29.64 -25.34 4.30
N LEU A 92 30.80 -25.35 4.96
CA LEU A 92 32.00 -24.65 4.48
C LEU A 92 32.78 -25.36 3.36
N PHE A 93 32.29 -26.50 2.82
CA PHE A 93 32.95 -27.23 1.72
C PHE A 93 32.13 -27.35 0.41
N GLN A 94 31.10 -26.52 0.22
CA GLN A 94 30.51 -26.38 -1.09
C GLN A 94 30.58 -24.91 -1.55
N ASN A 95 31.69 -24.60 -2.20
CA ASN A 95 31.88 -23.38 -2.98
C ASN A 95 30.86 -23.36 -4.12
N LYS A 96 29.76 -22.63 -3.93
CA LYS A 96 29.02 -21.98 -4.99
C LYS A 96 28.72 -20.56 -4.54
N GLU A 97 29.04 -19.63 -5.41
CA GLU A 97 28.91 -18.18 -5.29
C GLU A 97 27.78 -17.74 -4.36
N LYS A 98 28.12 -17.17 -3.18
CA LYS A 98 27.14 -16.55 -2.28
C LYS A 98 26.57 -15.31 -3.00
N LYS A 99 25.47 -15.50 -3.72
CA LYS A 99 24.55 -14.38 -3.98
C LYS A 99 24.17 -13.82 -2.61
N LYS A 100 24.56 -12.59 -2.32
CA LYS A 100 24.10 -11.86 -1.12
C LYS A 100 22.57 -11.98 -1.08
N ASN A 101 22.04 -12.66 -0.04
CA ASN A 101 20.60 -12.67 0.19
C ASN A 101 20.18 -11.22 0.46
N VAL A 102 19.71 -10.55 -0.55
CA VAL A 102 19.00 -9.28 -0.41
C VAL A 102 17.69 -9.64 0.29
N GLU A 103 17.57 -9.28 1.57
CA GLU A 103 16.33 -9.50 2.32
C GLU A 103 15.20 -8.79 1.56
N SER A 104 14.31 -9.56 0.98
CA SER A 104 13.11 -8.99 0.37
C SER A 104 12.12 -8.68 1.48
N ASN A 105 11.79 -7.41 1.67
CA ASN A 105 10.80 -6.90 2.63
C ASN A 105 9.35 -7.24 2.19
N LEU A 106 9.11 -8.47 1.74
CA LEU A 106 7.79 -8.92 1.32
C LEU A 106 6.95 -9.33 2.53
N ASN A 107 5.71 -8.88 2.56
CA ASN A 107 4.73 -9.34 3.55
C ASN A 107 4.27 -10.76 3.19
N PRO A 108 4.48 -11.78 4.04
CA PRO A 108 4.09 -13.16 3.75
C PRO A 108 2.57 -13.38 3.64
N LYS A 109 1.75 -12.44 4.16
CA LYS A 109 0.28 -12.48 4.04
C LYS A 109 -0.22 -12.12 2.63
N TYR A 110 0.60 -11.45 1.83
CA TYR A 110 0.22 -11.01 0.49
C TYR A 110 0.51 -12.11 -0.52
N THR A 111 -0.43 -13.03 -0.69
CA THR A 111 -0.37 -14.13 -1.64
C THR A 111 -1.58 -14.10 -2.58
N PHE A 112 -1.50 -14.82 -3.71
CA PHE A 112 -2.62 -14.94 -4.64
C PHE A 112 -3.82 -15.65 -3.99
N GLU A 113 -3.57 -16.62 -3.11
CA GLU A 113 -4.61 -17.35 -2.39
C GLU A 113 -5.41 -16.44 -1.45
N ASN A 114 -4.78 -15.40 -0.90
CA ASN A 114 -5.42 -14.43 -0.02
C ASN A 114 -6.06 -13.26 -0.76
N PHE A 115 -5.81 -13.14 -2.07
CA PHE A 115 -6.38 -12.08 -2.90
C PHE A 115 -7.75 -12.50 -3.41
N VAL A 116 -8.77 -11.68 -3.15
CA VAL A 116 -10.15 -11.94 -3.63
C VAL A 116 -10.29 -11.41 -5.04
N VAL A 117 -10.61 -12.30 -5.97
CA VAL A 117 -10.79 -11.97 -7.39
C VAL A 117 -12.27 -11.66 -7.66
N GLY A 118 -12.52 -10.56 -8.35
CA GLY A 118 -13.83 -10.14 -8.84
C GLY A 118 -13.69 -9.47 -10.20
N ALA A 119 -14.82 -9.07 -10.80
CA ALA A 119 -14.83 -8.45 -12.12
C ALA A 119 -13.94 -7.20 -12.22
N SER A 120 -13.80 -6.45 -11.12
CA SER A 120 -13.02 -5.21 -11.03
C SER A 120 -11.50 -5.39 -11.04
N ASN A 121 -10.98 -6.61 -10.81
CA ASN A 121 -9.54 -6.88 -10.67
C ASN A 121 -9.07 -8.16 -11.38
N GLN A 122 -9.98 -8.89 -12.02
CA GLN A 122 -9.68 -10.18 -12.66
C GLN A 122 -8.57 -10.08 -13.70
N PHE A 123 -8.57 -9.01 -14.50
CA PHE A 123 -7.54 -8.81 -15.52
C PHE A 123 -6.16 -8.57 -14.89
N ALA A 124 -6.08 -7.70 -13.91
CA ALA A 124 -4.83 -7.43 -13.20
C ALA A 124 -4.32 -8.68 -12.46
N HIS A 125 -5.22 -9.46 -11.85
CA HIS A 125 -4.87 -10.72 -11.20
C HIS A 125 -4.31 -11.74 -12.22
N ALA A 126 -4.98 -11.96 -13.35
CA ALA A 126 -4.52 -12.89 -14.38
C ALA A 126 -3.13 -12.49 -14.94
N ALA A 127 -2.92 -11.19 -15.19
CA ALA A 127 -1.63 -10.65 -15.60
C ALA A 127 -0.53 -10.89 -14.55
N ALA A 128 -0.85 -10.67 -13.28
CA ALA A 128 0.08 -10.88 -12.17
C ALA A 128 0.49 -12.36 -12.01
N VAL A 129 -0.48 -13.28 -12.16
CA VAL A 129 -0.20 -14.74 -12.14
C VAL A 129 0.71 -15.13 -13.30
N ALA A 130 0.41 -14.68 -14.53
CA ALA A 130 1.23 -14.96 -15.71
C ALA A 130 2.68 -14.46 -15.54
N VAL A 131 2.86 -13.27 -14.98
CA VAL A 131 4.18 -12.70 -14.66
C VAL A 131 4.89 -13.50 -13.57
N ALA A 132 4.18 -13.94 -12.54
CA ALA A 132 4.75 -14.72 -11.45
C ALA A 132 5.22 -16.11 -11.93
N GLU A 133 4.50 -16.74 -12.84
CA GLU A 133 4.86 -18.03 -13.42
C GLU A 133 6.03 -17.93 -14.40
N ASN A 134 6.11 -16.86 -15.18
CA ASN A 134 7.12 -16.67 -16.23
C ASN A 134 7.76 -15.26 -16.16
N PRO A 135 8.52 -14.96 -15.08
CA PRO A 135 9.09 -13.64 -14.91
C PRO A 135 10.11 -13.29 -15.99
N GLY A 136 9.96 -12.09 -16.58
CA GLY A 136 10.77 -11.55 -17.67
C GLY A 136 10.32 -11.99 -19.06
N LYS A 137 9.32 -12.90 -19.17
CA LYS A 137 8.88 -13.45 -20.47
C LYS A 137 7.42 -13.14 -20.80
N ALA A 138 6.53 -13.02 -19.80
CA ALA A 138 5.11 -12.79 -20.05
C ALA A 138 4.85 -11.32 -20.40
N TYR A 139 4.83 -10.47 -19.41
CA TYR A 139 4.57 -9.02 -19.55
C TYR A 139 5.65 -8.25 -18.80
N ASN A 140 6.44 -7.45 -19.50
CA ASN A 140 7.53 -6.69 -18.91
C ASN A 140 7.67 -5.29 -19.54
N PRO A 141 7.47 -4.20 -18.77
CA PRO A 141 7.02 -4.21 -17.38
C PRO A 141 5.55 -4.62 -17.23
N LEU A 142 5.16 -5.04 -16.02
CA LEU A 142 3.76 -5.06 -15.60
C LEU A 142 3.49 -3.79 -14.79
N PHE A 143 2.56 -2.97 -15.27
CA PHE A 143 2.16 -1.72 -14.60
C PHE A 143 0.74 -1.87 -14.07
N ILE A 144 0.58 -1.90 -12.74
CA ILE A 144 -0.72 -2.06 -12.08
C ILE A 144 -1.13 -0.70 -11.52
N TYR A 145 -2.29 -0.18 -11.93
CA TYR A 145 -2.77 1.08 -11.40
C TYR A 145 -4.21 1.00 -10.90
N GLY A 146 -4.62 2.00 -10.13
CA GLY A 146 -5.98 2.10 -9.57
C GLY A 146 -6.02 2.90 -8.29
N GLY A 147 -7.20 3.21 -7.81
CA GLY A 147 -7.40 4.03 -6.61
C GLY A 147 -6.65 3.53 -5.36
N VAL A 148 -6.58 4.37 -4.34
CA VAL A 148 -5.94 4.03 -3.07
C VAL A 148 -6.70 2.92 -2.36
N GLY A 149 -5.96 1.90 -1.84
CA GLY A 149 -6.55 0.83 -1.04
C GLY A 149 -7.31 -0.24 -1.83
N LEU A 150 -7.07 -0.39 -3.15
CA LEU A 150 -7.72 -1.40 -3.99
C LEU A 150 -6.94 -2.72 -4.11
N GLY A 151 -5.79 -2.87 -3.43
CA GLY A 151 -5.04 -4.12 -3.40
C GLY A 151 -3.84 -4.19 -4.35
N LYS A 152 -3.40 -3.09 -4.97
CA LYS A 152 -2.22 -3.04 -5.86
C LYS A 152 -0.96 -3.62 -5.21
N THR A 153 -0.61 -3.13 -4.01
CA THR A 153 0.55 -3.62 -3.22
C THR A 153 0.42 -5.10 -2.89
N HIS A 154 -0.80 -5.58 -2.56
CA HIS A 154 -1.04 -7.00 -2.30
C HIS A 154 -0.71 -7.82 -3.55
N LEU A 155 -1.28 -7.45 -4.69
CA LEU A 155 -1.10 -8.18 -5.95
C LEU A 155 0.37 -8.19 -6.41
N MET A 156 1.07 -7.05 -6.31
CA MET A 156 2.49 -6.95 -6.59
C MET A 156 3.32 -7.85 -5.67
N GLN A 157 3.07 -7.83 -4.37
CA GLN A 157 3.83 -8.66 -3.43
C GLN A 157 3.47 -10.13 -3.53
N ALA A 158 2.25 -10.47 -3.99
CA ALA A 158 1.88 -11.85 -4.32
C ALA A 158 2.76 -12.43 -5.43
N ILE A 159 3.09 -11.63 -6.46
CA ILE A 159 4.07 -12.02 -7.49
C ILE A 159 5.41 -12.37 -6.82
N GLY A 160 5.93 -11.48 -5.98
CA GLY A 160 7.22 -11.68 -5.30
C GLY A 160 7.23 -12.92 -4.42
N ASN A 161 6.19 -13.11 -3.61
CA ASN A 161 6.06 -14.28 -2.73
C ASN A 161 5.95 -15.59 -3.54
N TYR A 162 5.20 -15.58 -4.65
CA TYR A 162 5.08 -16.73 -5.53
C TYR A 162 6.44 -17.11 -6.16
N VAL A 163 7.15 -16.13 -6.73
CA VAL A 163 8.47 -16.34 -7.34
C VAL A 163 9.46 -16.90 -6.31
N LYS A 164 9.53 -16.31 -5.10
CA LYS A 164 10.41 -16.81 -4.04
C LYS A 164 10.09 -18.26 -3.62
N LYS A 165 8.80 -18.60 -3.57
CA LYS A 165 8.34 -19.94 -3.21
C LYS A 165 8.63 -20.99 -4.29
N LYS A 166 8.45 -20.62 -5.57
CA LYS A 166 8.57 -21.55 -6.71
C LYS A 166 9.94 -21.55 -7.37
N MET A 167 10.68 -20.45 -7.28
CA MET A 167 11.98 -20.22 -7.91
C MET A 167 12.96 -19.60 -6.89
N PRO A 168 13.35 -20.34 -5.84
CA PRO A 168 14.15 -19.81 -4.73
C PRO A 168 15.54 -19.31 -5.16
N GLU A 169 16.01 -19.70 -6.34
CA GLU A 169 17.26 -19.22 -6.94
C GLU A 169 17.14 -17.79 -7.48
N LYS A 170 15.92 -17.28 -7.71
CA LYS A 170 15.70 -15.93 -8.23
C LYS A 170 15.73 -14.88 -7.11
N THR A 171 16.44 -13.81 -7.38
CA THR A 171 16.52 -12.65 -6.49
C THR A 171 15.33 -11.72 -6.72
N VAL A 172 14.52 -11.54 -5.68
CA VAL A 172 13.34 -10.64 -5.71
C VAL A 172 13.59 -9.48 -4.77
N VAL A 173 13.47 -8.25 -5.27
CA VAL A 173 13.54 -7.02 -4.47
C VAL A 173 12.22 -6.29 -4.56
N TYR A 174 11.65 -6.00 -3.38
CA TYR A 174 10.52 -5.09 -3.22
C TYR A 174 11.00 -3.79 -2.59
N THR A 175 10.56 -2.67 -3.13
CA THR A 175 10.83 -1.34 -2.58
C THR A 175 9.65 -0.41 -2.87
N THR A 176 9.48 0.62 -2.05
CA THR A 176 8.63 1.76 -2.41
C THR A 176 9.48 2.79 -3.15
N THR A 177 8.86 3.64 -3.96
CA THR A 177 9.55 4.73 -4.63
C THR A 177 10.25 5.66 -3.64
N GLU A 178 9.64 5.92 -2.48
CA GLU A 178 10.26 6.72 -1.41
C GLU A 178 11.52 6.06 -0.85
N SER A 179 11.46 4.74 -0.59
CA SER A 179 12.63 3.99 -0.10
C SER A 179 13.75 3.99 -1.12
N PHE A 180 13.44 3.76 -2.40
CA PHE A 180 14.41 3.82 -3.49
C PHE A 180 15.09 5.21 -3.56
N MET A 181 14.31 6.27 -3.45
CA MET A 181 14.82 7.66 -3.45
C MET A 181 15.70 7.94 -2.23
N ASN A 182 15.28 7.55 -1.03
CA ASN A 182 16.04 7.76 0.20
C ASN A 182 17.35 6.98 0.19
N GLU A 183 17.35 5.73 -0.28
CA GLU A 183 18.57 4.94 -0.45
C GLU A 183 19.52 5.56 -1.50
N LEU A 184 19.00 6.10 -2.60
CA LEU A 184 19.81 6.81 -3.58
C LEU A 184 20.48 8.05 -2.98
N ILE A 185 19.73 8.87 -2.21
CA ILE A 185 20.25 10.05 -1.54
C ILE A 185 21.35 9.66 -0.56
N GLU A 186 21.14 8.60 0.21
CA GLU A 186 22.13 8.10 1.17
C GLU A 186 23.39 7.57 0.47
N ALA A 187 23.22 6.82 -0.62
CA ALA A 187 24.34 6.33 -1.43
C ALA A 187 25.15 7.46 -2.04
N LEU A 188 24.50 8.54 -2.48
CA LEU A 188 25.20 9.75 -2.98
C LEU A 188 25.99 10.47 -1.86
N ARG A 189 25.45 10.51 -0.63
CA ARG A 189 26.12 11.12 0.52
C ARG A 189 27.33 10.33 1.00
N LYS A 190 27.26 8.99 0.90
CA LYS A 190 28.29 8.06 1.38
C LYS A 190 29.26 7.60 0.27
N ASP A 191 29.11 8.10 -0.94
CA ASP A 191 29.86 7.67 -2.15
C ASP A 191 29.76 6.16 -2.44
N THR A 192 28.60 5.54 -2.10
CA THR A 192 28.32 4.11 -2.30
C THR A 192 27.30 3.85 -3.43
N VAL A 193 27.27 4.73 -4.43
CA VAL A 193 26.33 4.61 -5.57
C VAL A 193 26.51 3.31 -6.34
N THR A 194 27.71 2.76 -6.37
CA THR A 194 27.98 1.47 -7.02
C THR A 194 27.24 0.33 -6.34
N GLU A 195 27.22 0.29 -4.99
CA GLU A 195 26.51 -0.72 -4.21
C GLU A 195 24.98 -0.59 -4.40
N PHE A 196 24.47 0.65 -4.43
CA PHE A 196 23.07 0.92 -4.74
C PHE A 196 22.69 0.38 -6.12
N ARG A 197 23.51 0.64 -7.14
CA ARG A 197 23.29 0.13 -8.50
C ARG A 197 23.38 -1.39 -8.56
N GLU A 198 24.31 -2.00 -7.88
CA GLU A 198 24.42 -3.45 -7.78
C GLU A 198 23.15 -4.05 -7.15
N LYS A 199 22.65 -3.46 -6.04
CA LYS A 199 21.43 -3.90 -5.37
C LYS A 199 20.22 -3.92 -6.30
N TYR A 200 20.01 -2.89 -7.11
CA TYR A 200 18.80 -2.74 -7.90
C TYR A 200 18.90 -3.21 -9.36
N ARG A 201 20.12 -3.29 -9.94
CA ARG A 201 20.30 -3.65 -11.36
C ARG A 201 20.67 -5.12 -11.61
N THR A 202 20.90 -5.92 -10.55
CA THR A 202 21.29 -7.34 -10.69
C THR A 202 20.19 -8.30 -10.28
N VAL A 203 19.03 -7.83 -9.85
CA VAL A 203 17.90 -8.65 -9.40
C VAL A 203 17.18 -9.33 -10.55
N ASP A 204 16.54 -10.47 -10.28
CA ASP A 204 15.73 -11.17 -11.27
C ASP A 204 14.31 -10.60 -11.37
N VAL A 205 13.77 -10.06 -10.25
CA VAL A 205 12.46 -9.42 -10.21
C VAL A 205 12.55 -8.16 -9.35
N LEU A 206 12.22 -7.01 -9.92
CA LEU A 206 12.12 -5.73 -9.25
C LEU A 206 10.65 -5.33 -9.11
N LEU A 207 10.20 -5.12 -7.86
CA LEU A 207 8.87 -4.68 -7.52
C LEU A 207 8.96 -3.28 -6.91
N VAL A 208 8.37 -2.28 -7.59
CA VAL A 208 8.41 -0.88 -7.13
C VAL A 208 7.00 -0.36 -6.90
N ASP A 209 6.70 -0.09 -5.64
CA ASP A 209 5.38 0.38 -5.22
C ASP A 209 5.28 1.89 -5.27
N ASP A 210 4.08 2.36 -5.64
CA ASP A 210 3.71 3.78 -5.67
C ASP A 210 4.66 4.66 -6.52
N ILE A 211 4.90 4.25 -7.79
CA ILE A 211 5.83 4.93 -8.70
C ILE A 211 5.47 6.40 -8.99
N GLN A 212 4.23 6.82 -8.74
CA GLN A 212 3.82 8.23 -8.90
C GLN A 212 4.64 9.21 -8.05
N PHE A 213 5.24 8.76 -6.94
CA PHE A 213 6.08 9.61 -6.07
C PHE A 213 7.44 9.99 -6.70
N ILE A 214 7.80 9.41 -7.85
CA ILE A 214 8.97 9.84 -8.63
C ILE A 214 8.74 11.20 -9.33
N SER A 215 7.49 11.67 -9.37
CA SER A 215 7.06 12.94 -9.94
C SER A 215 7.88 14.12 -9.39
N GLY A 216 8.40 15.00 -10.27
CA GLY A 216 9.21 16.15 -9.88
C GLY A 216 10.58 15.85 -9.27
N LYS A 217 11.09 14.61 -9.37
CA LYS A 217 12.37 14.18 -8.82
C LYS A 217 13.36 13.82 -9.93
N ASP A 218 13.84 14.81 -10.68
CA ASP A 218 14.63 14.62 -11.91
C ASP A 218 15.81 13.66 -11.75
N ARG A 219 16.63 13.83 -10.70
CA ARG A 219 17.78 12.93 -10.44
C ARG A 219 17.34 11.49 -10.19
N THR A 220 16.25 11.30 -9.46
CA THR A 220 15.70 9.96 -9.20
C THR A 220 15.13 9.36 -10.47
N GLN A 221 14.45 10.17 -11.31
CA GLN A 221 13.93 9.70 -12.60
C GLN A 221 15.06 9.24 -13.53
N ILE A 222 16.19 9.95 -13.57
CA ILE A 222 17.35 9.56 -14.35
C ILE A 222 17.95 8.22 -13.85
N GLU A 223 18.17 8.07 -12.54
CA GLU A 223 18.75 6.83 -11.99
C GLU A 223 17.80 5.66 -12.15
N PHE A 224 16.48 5.90 -11.95
CA PHE A 224 15.47 4.88 -12.18
C PHE A 224 15.38 4.45 -13.64
N PHE A 225 15.48 5.38 -14.58
CA PHE A 225 15.52 5.09 -16.02
C PHE A 225 16.70 4.16 -16.37
N HIS A 226 17.89 4.44 -15.84
CA HIS A 226 19.04 3.56 -16.04
C HIS A 226 18.87 2.19 -15.39
N THR A 227 18.26 2.12 -14.21
CA THR A 227 17.96 0.88 -13.53
C THR A 227 16.94 0.05 -14.32
N PHE A 228 15.88 0.70 -14.79
CA PHE A 228 14.87 0.09 -15.66
C PHE A 228 15.49 -0.54 -16.91
N ASN A 229 16.29 0.24 -17.66
CA ASN A 229 16.93 -0.27 -18.88
C ASN A 229 17.87 -1.45 -18.60
N ALA A 230 18.70 -1.35 -17.56
CA ALA A 230 19.62 -2.44 -17.21
C ALA A 230 18.88 -3.75 -16.92
N LEU A 231 17.75 -3.70 -16.23
CA LEU A 231 16.91 -4.87 -15.94
C LEU A 231 16.17 -5.37 -17.20
N TYR A 232 15.58 -4.45 -17.94
CA TYR A 232 14.80 -4.77 -19.12
C TYR A 232 15.67 -5.45 -20.20
N ASP A 233 16.84 -4.88 -20.50
CA ASP A 233 17.79 -5.41 -21.49
C ASP A 233 18.37 -6.77 -21.06
N ALA A 234 18.46 -7.00 -19.73
CA ALA A 234 18.86 -8.30 -19.17
C ALA A 234 17.70 -9.33 -19.09
N GLY A 235 16.50 -9.00 -19.58
CA GLY A 235 15.32 -9.86 -19.51
C GLY A 235 14.81 -10.12 -18.10
N LYS A 236 15.08 -9.19 -17.16
CA LYS A 236 14.62 -9.26 -15.77
C LYS A 236 13.24 -8.64 -15.64
N GLN A 237 12.42 -9.21 -14.74
CA GLN A 237 11.05 -8.73 -14.54
C GLN A 237 11.00 -7.42 -13.77
N ILE A 238 10.19 -6.49 -14.26
CA ILE A 238 9.85 -5.24 -13.58
C ILE A 238 8.34 -5.20 -13.35
N VAL A 239 7.92 -4.90 -12.12
CA VAL A 239 6.51 -4.68 -11.76
C VAL A 239 6.40 -3.34 -11.06
N LEU A 240 5.49 -2.51 -11.52
CA LEU A 240 5.26 -1.16 -11.00
C LEU A 240 3.82 -1.02 -10.52
N THR A 241 3.58 -0.30 -9.43
CA THR A 241 2.22 0.14 -9.06
C THR A 241 2.11 1.64 -9.06
N SER A 242 0.89 2.16 -9.28
CA SER A 242 0.58 3.59 -9.24
C SER A 242 -0.88 3.83 -8.83
N ASP A 243 -1.18 5.03 -8.36
CA ASP A 243 -2.56 5.49 -8.13
C ASP A 243 -3.27 5.90 -9.43
N ARG A 244 -2.51 6.08 -10.53
CA ARG A 244 -2.99 6.54 -11.85
C ARG A 244 -2.17 5.93 -13.00
N PRO A 245 -2.67 5.93 -14.25
CA PRO A 245 -1.93 5.42 -15.40
C PRO A 245 -0.70 6.29 -15.72
N PRO A 246 0.32 5.76 -16.44
CA PRO A 246 1.57 6.49 -16.72
C PRO A 246 1.38 7.87 -17.35
N LYS A 247 0.41 8.00 -18.26
CA LYS A 247 0.08 9.27 -18.95
C LYS A 247 -0.36 10.40 -18.01
N ASP A 248 -0.97 10.04 -16.87
CA ASP A 248 -1.55 10.97 -15.90
C ASP A 248 -0.61 11.25 -14.71
N ILE A 249 0.61 10.69 -14.70
CA ILE A 249 1.62 11.02 -13.70
C ILE A 249 2.25 12.38 -14.04
N PRO A 250 2.06 13.41 -13.18
CA PRO A 250 2.57 14.75 -13.48
C PRO A 250 4.11 14.75 -13.54
N THR A 251 4.69 15.62 -14.36
CA THR A 251 6.15 15.82 -14.45
C THR A 251 6.98 14.56 -14.67
N LEU A 252 6.35 13.46 -15.11
CA LEU A 252 7.06 12.27 -15.55
C LEU A 252 7.70 12.52 -16.90
N THR A 253 9.02 12.24 -17.01
CA THR A 253 9.72 12.38 -18.29
C THR A 253 9.15 11.45 -19.36
N ASP A 254 9.08 11.91 -20.61
CA ASP A 254 8.55 11.11 -21.74
C ASP A 254 9.31 9.78 -21.90
N ARG A 255 10.60 9.75 -21.59
CA ARG A 255 11.42 8.53 -21.62
C ARG A 255 10.91 7.47 -20.65
N LEU A 256 10.58 7.84 -19.41
CA LEU A 256 10.01 6.91 -18.42
C LEU A 256 8.58 6.55 -18.75
N ARG A 257 7.77 7.52 -19.20
CA ARG A 257 6.39 7.27 -19.60
C ARG A 257 6.34 6.20 -20.68
N ASN A 258 7.11 6.34 -21.75
CA ASN A 258 7.19 5.36 -22.84
C ASN A 258 7.66 3.98 -22.34
N ARG A 259 8.58 3.92 -21.36
CA ARG A 259 9.02 2.66 -20.77
C ARG A 259 7.93 1.98 -19.95
N PHE A 260 7.14 2.73 -19.20
CA PHE A 260 6.03 2.19 -18.41
C PHE A 260 4.88 1.70 -19.29
N GLU A 261 4.67 2.34 -20.43
CA GLU A 261 3.65 1.99 -21.42
C GLU A 261 4.06 0.83 -22.36
N TRP A 262 5.34 0.47 -22.39
CA TRP A 262 5.85 -0.57 -23.30
C TRP A 262 5.35 -1.98 -22.97
N GLY A 263 5.05 -2.26 -21.70
CA GLY A 263 4.56 -3.55 -21.25
C GLY A 263 3.03 -3.66 -21.17
N LEU A 264 2.54 -4.37 -20.17
CA LEU A 264 1.12 -4.49 -19.89
C LEU A 264 0.70 -3.52 -18.80
N ILE A 265 -0.32 -2.71 -19.10
CA ILE A 265 -0.96 -1.83 -18.13
C ILE A 265 -2.27 -2.48 -17.69
N ALA A 266 -2.40 -2.76 -16.40
CA ALA A 266 -3.57 -3.39 -15.80
C ALA A 266 -4.19 -2.46 -14.74
N ASP A 267 -5.48 -2.20 -14.86
CA ASP A 267 -6.21 -1.40 -13.90
C ASP A 267 -6.90 -2.25 -12.84
N ILE A 268 -7.06 -1.67 -11.66
CA ILE A 268 -7.90 -2.21 -10.58
C ILE A 268 -8.95 -1.18 -10.24
N GLN A 269 -10.21 -1.55 -10.48
CA GLN A 269 -11.36 -0.72 -10.18
C GLN A 269 -11.92 -1.01 -8.76
N PRO A 270 -12.75 -0.11 -8.20
CA PRO A 270 -13.44 -0.38 -6.95
C PRO A 270 -14.26 -1.68 -7.04
N PRO A 271 -14.21 -2.54 -6.00
CA PRO A 271 -14.90 -3.82 -6.01
C PRO A 271 -16.42 -3.62 -5.99
N ASP A 272 -17.14 -4.49 -6.70
CA ASP A 272 -18.59 -4.59 -6.62
C ASP A 272 -19.04 -5.10 -5.23
N PHE A 273 -20.35 -5.11 -4.99
CA PHE A 273 -20.92 -5.47 -3.70
C PHE A 273 -20.54 -6.90 -3.26
N GLU A 274 -20.65 -7.85 -4.18
CA GLU A 274 -20.35 -9.27 -3.93
C GLU A 274 -18.86 -9.46 -3.61
N THR A 275 -18.00 -8.81 -4.35
CA THR A 275 -16.54 -8.83 -4.10
C THR A 275 -16.21 -8.21 -2.74
N ARG A 276 -16.88 -7.11 -2.32
CA ARG A 276 -16.68 -6.52 -0.99
C ARG A 276 -17.05 -7.48 0.14
N ILE A 277 -18.18 -8.21 0.00
CA ILE A 277 -18.57 -9.23 0.98
C ILE A 277 -17.53 -10.34 1.04
N ALA A 278 -17.08 -10.84 -0.10
CA ALA A 278 -16.06 -11.87 -0.18
C ALA A 278 -14.74 -11.45 0.48
N ILE A 279 -14.32 -10.18 0.29
CA ILE A 279 -13.14 -9.59 0.94
C ILE A 279 -13.32 -9.55 2.47
N LEU A 280 -14.47 -9.07 2.94
CA LEU A 280 -14.79 -9.01 4.37
C LEU A 280 -14.79 -10.39 5.00
N ARG A 281 -15.42 -11.39 4.34
CA ARG A 281 -15.45 -12.80 4.80
C ARG A 281 -14.03 -13.36 4.89
N ARG A 282 -13.22 -13.20 3.85
CA ARG A 282 -11.83 -13.65 3.85
C ARG A 282 -11.00 -13.01 4.95
N LYS A 283 -11.22 -11.71 5.21
CA LYS A 283 -10.55 -10.99 6.29
C LYS A 283 -11.02 -11.45 7.66
N ALA A 284 -12.30 -11.69 7.85
CA ALA A 284 -12.87 -12.24 9.10
C ALA A 284 -12.26 -13.60 9.43
N GLU A 285 -12.19 -14.51 8.46
CA GLU A 285 -11.54 -15.82 8.59
C GLU A 285 -10.06 -15.69 8.99
N ALA A 286 -9.30 -14.85 8.28
CA ALA A 286 -7.88 -14.64 8.53
C ALA A 286 -7.58 -14.06 9.93
N GLU A 287 -8.45 -13.18 10.43
CA GLU A 287 -8.33 -12.55 11.76
C GLU A 287 -9.10 -13.30 12.85
N LYS A 288 -9.71 -14.46 12.52
CA LYS A 288 -10.53 -15.27 13.41
C LYS A 288 -11.63 -14.44 14.10
N ILE A 289 -12.39 -13.71 13.29
CA ILE A 289 -13.52 -12.90 13.74
C ILE A 289 -14.80 -13.66 13.42
N GLU A 290 -15.57 -13.98 14.44
CA GLU A 290 -16.91 -14.54 14.27
C GLU A 290 -17.89 -13.39 13.98
N VAL A 291 -18.49 -13.42 12.81
CA VAL A 291 -19.40 -12.37 12.33
C VAL A 291 -20.43 -12.96 11.39
N ASP A 292 -21.68 -12.56 11.55
CA ASP A 292 -22.79 -13.01 10.69
C ASP A 292 -22.72 -12.39 9.29
N ASP A 293 -23.20 -13.14 8.28
CA ASP A 293 -23.22 -12.68 6.88
C ASP A 293 -24.04 -11.40 6.69
N ASN A 294 -25.09 -11.17 7.47
CA ASN A 294 -25.90 -9.95 7.39
C ASN A 294 -25.10 -8.74 7.86
N VAL A 295 -24.25 -8.92 8.87
CA VAL A 295 -23.33 -7.89 9.33
C VAL A 295 -22.28 -7.56 8.25
N LEU A 296 -21.71 -8.57 7.57
CA LEU A 296 -20.80 -8.35 6.45
C LEU A 296 -21.46 -7.59 5.30
N LYS A 297 -22.71 -7.94 4.95
CA LYS A 297 -23.51 -7.22 3.95
C LYS A 297 -23.76 -5.78 4.35
N LEU A 298 -24.09 -5.54 5.63
CA LEU A 298 -24.30 -4.19 6.15
C LEU A 298 -23.01 -3.36 6.04
N ILE A 299 -21.86 -3.88 6.43
CA ILE A 299 -20.57 -3.20 6.30
C ILE A 299 -20.26 -2.91 4.82
N ALA A 300 -20.46 -3.89 3.93
CA ALA A 300 -20.26 -3.74 2.50
C ALA A 300 -21.19 -2.70 1.86
N THR A 301 -22.39 -2.51 2.40
CA THR A 301 -23.34 -1.48 1.97
C THR A 301 -22.88 -0.09 2.37
N ILE A 302 -22.39 0.06 3.60
CA ILE A 302 -21.93 1.34 4.17
C ILE A 302 -20.62 1.79 3.50
N ILE A 303 -19.66 0.88 3.34
CA ILE A 303 -18.32 1.21 2.85
C ILE A 303 -18.17 0.77 1.40
N LYS A 304 -18.22 1.74 0.49
CA LYS A 304 -18.13 1.52 -0.97
C LYS A 304 -16.78 1.88 -1.58
N SER A 305 -15.93 2.62 -0.86
CA SER A 305 -14.81 3.36 -1.46
C SER A 305 -13.53 2.55 -1.65
N ASN A 306 -13.08 1.81 -0.65
CA ASN A 306 -11.82 1.07 -0.74
C ASN A 306 -11.71 -0.09 0.27
N ILE A 307 -10.85 -1.05 -0.07
CA ILE A 307 -10.65 -2.29 0.70
C ILE A 307 -10.02 -2.01 2.06
N ARG A 308 -9.11 -1.03 2.17
CA ARG A 308 -8.49 -0.66 3.47
C ARG A 308 -9.52 -0.18 4.48
N GLN A 309 -10.55 0.55 4.02
CA GLN A 309 -11.63 0.99 4.91
C GLN A 309 -12.52 -0.17 5.35
N LEU A 310 -12.80 -1.12 4.44
CA LEU A 310 -13.53 -2.36 4.77
C LEU A 310 -12.79 -3.18 5.85
N GLU A 311 -11.51 -3.43 5.65
CA GLU A 311 -10.67 -4.16 6.60
C GLU A 311 -10.53 -3.40 7.93
N GLY A 312 -10.31 -2.08 7.87
CA GLY A 312 -10.22 -1.23 9.04
C GLY A 312 -11.51 -1.18 9.87
N ALA A 313 -12.67 -1.19 9.20
CA ALA A 313 -13.97 -1.26 9.86
C ALA A 313 -14.15 -2.57 10.63
N LEU A 314 -13.81 -3.68 10.02
CA LEU A 314 -13.91 -5.01 10.66
C LEU A 314 -13.00 -5.12 11.90
N ILE A 315 -11.76 -4.60 11.81
CA ILE A 315 -10.83 -4.56 12.94
C ILE A 315 -11.36 -3.66 14.07
N LYS A 316 -11.90 -2.49 13.72
CA LYS A 316 -12.50 -1.57 14.71
C LYS A 316 -13.73 -2.20 15.40
N LEU A 317 -14.58 -2.90 14.66
CA LEU A 317 -15.72 -3.63 15.20
C LEU A 317 -15.28 -4.72 16.17
N LYS A 318 -14.25 -5.51 15.81
CA LYS A 318 -13.65 -6.50 16.70
C LYS A 318 -13.17 -5.86 18.02
N ALA A 319 -12.43 -4.78 17.92
CA ALA A 319 -11.92 -4.08 19.11
C ALA A 319 -13.05 -3.55 19.99
N LYS A 320 -14.11 -2.97 19.40
CA LYS A 320 -15.27 -2.45 20.12
C LYS A 320 -16.09 -3.58 20.77
N ALA A 321 -16.30 -4.69 20.05
CA ALA A 321 -16.99 -5.87 20.58
C ALA A 321 -16.28 -6.46 21.82
N ILE A 322 -14.95 -6.54 21.78
CA ILE A 322 -14.13 -6.98 22.92
C ILE A 322 -14.27 -5.99 24.09
N LEU A 323 -14.21 -4.69 23.83
CA LEU A 323 -14.29 -3.67 24.87
C LEU A 323 -15.66 -3.65 25.55
N GLU A 324 -16.74 -3.82 24.79
CA GLU A 324 -18.12 -3.84 25.27
C GLU A 324 -18.59 -5.23 25.73
N ASN A 325 -17.74 -6.25 25.61
CA ASN A 325 -18.02 -7.66 25.92
C ASN A 325 -19.32 -8.17 25.28
N ARG A 326 -19.50 -7.87 23.98
CA ARG A 326 -20.68 -8.28 23.20
C ARG A 326 -20.29 -8.81 21.82
N PRO A 327 -21.15 -9.61 21.18
CA PRO A 327 -20.90 -10.09 19.81
C PRO A 327 -20.91 -8.93 18.80
N ILE A 328 -20.33 -9.19 17.62
CA ILE A 328 -20.40 -8.27 16.48
C ILE A 328 -21.75 -8.48 15.80
N ASP A 329 -22.72 -7.65 16.12
CA ASP A 329 -24.06 -7.64 15.56
C ASP A 329 -24.34 -6.36 14.73
N GLU A 330 -25.50 -6.30 14.08
CA GLU A 330 -25.91 -5.15 13.29
C GLU A 330 -26.01 -3.88 14.13
N GLU A 331 -26.41 -3.98 15.40
CA GLU A 331 -26.56 -2.84 16.29
C GLU A 331 -25.20 -2.19 16.59
N LEU A 332 -24.17 -3.01 16.83
CA LEU A 332 -22.80 -2.56 17.03
C LEU A 332 -22.28 -1.83 15.79
N VAL A 333 -22.54 -2.37 14.58
CA VAL A 333 -22.19 -1.71 13.31
C VAL A 333 -22.91 -0.37 13.19
N ARG A 334 -24.22 -0.32 13.40
CA ARG A 334 -25.02 0.91 13.31
C ARG A 334 -24.52 1.96 14.32
N SER A 335 -24.26 1.57 15.55
CA SER A 335 -23.74 2.48 16.57
C SER A 335 -22.36 3.05 16.21
N MET A 336 -21.49 2.22 15.62
CA MET A 336 -20.14 2.63 15.22
C MET A 336 -20.14 3.62 14.04
N PHE A 337 -21.06 3.46 13.11
CA PHE A 337 -21.16 4.33 11.92
C PHE A 337 -22.16 5.46 12.09
N GLY A 338 -22.79 5.62 13.27
CA GLY A 338 -23.77 6.67 13.53
C GLY A 338 -25.06 6.54 12.72
N ILE A 339 -25.41 5.31 12.33
CA ILE A 339 -26.56 5.02 11.49
C ILE A 339 -27.76 4.70 12.39
N GLY A 340 -28.81 5.53 12.35
CA GLY A 340 -30.04 5.29 13.12
C GLY A 340 -30.71 3.94 12.79
N SER A 341 -31.63 3.49 13.67
CA SER A 341 -32.25 2.16 13.65
C SER A 341 -33.07 1.82 12.39
N SER A 342 -33.30 2.77 11.49
CA SER A 342 -34.20 2.68 10.33
C SER A 342 -33.57 2.22 9.01
N VAL A 343 -32.26 1.93 8.95
CA VAL A 343 -31.66 1.42 7.71
C VAL A 343 -31.91 -0.09 7.62
N LYS A 344 -32.94 -0.51 6.89
CA LYS A 344 -33.14 -1.90 6.47
C LYS A 344 -32.07 -2.30 5.49
N VAL A 345 -31.48 -3.49 5.68
CA VAL A 345 -30.60 -4.13 4.68
C VAL A 345 -31.48 -4.47 3.47
N GLU A 346 -31.46 -3.62 2.46
CA GLU A 346 -32.13 -3.92 1.21
C GLU A 346 -31.25 -4.80 0.32
N ASN A 347 -31.91 -5.74 -0.38
CA ASN A 347 -31.29 -6.55 -1.42
C ASN A 347 -30.64 -5.65 -2.50
N PRO A 348 -29.53 -6.05 -3.14
CA PRO A 348 -28.66 -5.19 -3.97
C PRO A 348 -29.21 -4.77 -5.33
N SER A 349 -30.54 -4.65 -5.47
CA SER A 349 -31.16 -4.27 -6.73
C SER A 349 -31.67 -2.82 -6.81
N ARG A 350 -31.40 -1.96 -5.79
CA ARG A 350 -31.85 -0.55 -5.81
C ARG A 350 -30.90 0.38 -5.05
N SER A 351 -29.76 0.70 -5.64
CA SER A 351 -28.97 1.86 -5.21
C SER A 351 -28.30 2.61 -6.37
N ASP A 352 -28.82 2.45 -7.56
CA ASP A 352 -28.44 3.34 -8.67
C ASP A 352 -29.46 4.45 -8.74
N ILE A 353 -29.05 5.67 -8.31
CA ILE A 353 -29.85 6.87 -8.59
C ILE A 353 -30.14 6.89 -10.09
N SER A 354 -31.41 6.99 -10.45
CA SER A 354 -31.81 7.02 -11.85
C SER A 354 -31.44 8.35 -12.50
N ILE A 355 -31.28 8.35 -13.83
CA ILE A 355 -31.04 9.62 -14.56
C ILE A 355 -32.21 10.58 -14.35
N ASP A 356 -33.42 10.08 -14.18
CA ASP A 356 -34.61 10.91 -13.99
C ASP A 356 -34.66 11.54 -12.61
N GLU A 357 -34.20 10.86 -11.55
CA GLU A 357 -34.01 11.46 -10.22
C GLU A 357 -32.94 12.55 -10.23
N ILE A 358 -31.84 12.34 -10.94
CA ILE A 358 -30.81 13.39 -11.13
C ILE A 358 -31.38 14.60 -11.86
N LYS A 359 -32.18 14.38 -12.94
CA LYS A 359 -32.86 15.45 -13.65
C LYS A 359 -33.80 16.23 -12.74
N GLN A 360 -34.55 15.52 -11.89
CA GLN A 360 -35.50 16.15 -10.96
C GLN A 360 -34.80 17.09 -9.97
N VAL A 361 -33.73 16.62 -9.32
CA VAL A 361 -32.94 17.46 -8.37
C VAL A 361 -32.36 18.70 -9.05
N VAL A 362 -31.85 18.55 -10.27
CA VAL A 362 -31.34 19.69 -11.05
C VAL A 362 -32.48 20.64 -11.46
N CYS A 363 -33.62 20.12 -11.86
CA CYS A 363 -34.79 20.93 -12.22
C CYS A 363 -35.28 21.76 -11.03
N GLU A 364 -35.35 21.18 -9.83
CA GLU A 364 -35.75 21.87 -8.61
C GLU A 364 -34.79 23.02 -8.27
N MET A 365 -33.49 22.80 -8.39
CA MET A 365 -32.50 23.85 -8.10
C MET A 365 -32.53 25.00 -9.11
N PHE A 366 -32.75 24.72 -10.38
CA PHE A 366 -32.78 25.72 -11.45
C PHE A 366 -34.19 26.33 -11.70
N GLY A 367 -35.22 25.86 -10.99
CA GLY A 367 -36.60 26.32 -11.17
C GLY A 367 -37.16 26.05 -12.58
N ILE A 368 -36.83 24.89 -13.18
CA ILE A 368 -37.25 24.48 -14.51
C ILE A 368 -38.00 23.14 -14.44
N THR A 369 -38.83 22.86 -15.48
CA THR A 369 -39.55 21.60 -15.56
C THR A 369 -38.76 20.50 -16.27
N LEU A 370 -39.12 19.23 -16.04
CA LEU A 370 -38.53 18.08 -16.74
C LEU A 370 -38.69 18.16 -18.26
N GLU A 371 -39.83 18.71 -18.72
CA GLU A 371 -40.05 18.94 -20.15
C GLU A 371 -39.07 19.99 -20.73
N GLN A 372 -38.71 20.99 -19.95
CA GLN A 372 -37.75 22.03 -20.35
C GLN A 372 -36.34 21.48 -20.44
N ILE A 373 -35.92 20.66 -19.47
CA ILE A 373 -34.56 20.09 -19.48
C ILE A 373 -34.34 19.12 -20.63
N ASP A 374 -35.40 18.38 -21.03
CA ASP A 374 -35.35 17.44 -22.16
C ASP A 374 -35.58 18.12 -23.53
N SER A 375 -36.07 19.35 -23.54
CA SER A 375 -36.31 20.11 -24.78
C SER A 375 -34.99 20.43 -25.53
N SER A 376 -35.11 20.79 -26.82
CA SER A 376 -33.97 21.28 -27.62
C SER A 376 -33.67 22.77 -27.40
N THR A 377 -34.32 23.42 -26.42
CA THR A 377 -34.17 24.85 -26.13
C THR A 377 -32.71 25.22 -25.80
N ARG A 378 -32.24 26.31 -26.42
CA ARG A 378 -30.86 26.85 -26.23
C ARG A 378 -30.82 28.03 -25.25
N LYS A 379 -31.89 28.30 -24.47
CA LYS A 379 -31.82 29.30 -23.40
C LYS A 379 -30.70 28.96 -22.44
N LYS A 380 -29.84 29.93 -22.14
CA LYS A 380 -28.56 29.78 -21.40
C LYS A 380 -28.75 28.99 -20.10
N GLN A 381 -29.76 29.31 -19.30
CA GLN A 381 -30.05 28.64 -18.02
C GLN A 381 -30.46 27.17 -18.22
N ILE A 382 -31.34 26.85 -19.17
CA ILE A 382 -31.79 25.49 -19.42
C ILE A 382 -30.67 24.63 -20.04
N ALA A 383 -29.86 25.23 -20.92
CA ALA A 383 -28.70 24.55 -21.49
C ALA A 383 -27.65 24.19 -20.45
N LEU A 384 -27.39 25.11 -19.49
CA LEU A 384 -26.46 24.88 -18.38
C LEU A 384 -27.00 23.79 -17.45
N ALA A 385 -28.25 23.86 -17.01
CA ALA A 385 -28.88 22.84 -16.17
C ALA A 385 -28.80 21.46 -16.81
N ARG A 386 -29.11 21.36 -18.12
CA ARG A 386 -28.98 20.10 -18.87
C ARG A 386 -27.56 19.56 -18.90
N GLN A 387 -26.54 20.41 -19.13
CA GLN A 387 -25.15 20.03 -19.12
C GLN A 387 -24.70 19.54 -17.73
N ILE A 388 -25.12 20.21 -16.66
CA ILE A 388 -24.87 19.79 -15.27
C ILE A 388 -25.55 18.44 -14.99
N ALA A 389 -26.80 18.24 -15.41
CA ALA A 389 -27.50 16.97 -15.22
C ALA A 389 -26.80 15.82 -15.95
N MET A 390 -26.29 16.03 -17.17
CA MET A 390 -25.48 15.04 -17.91
C MET A 390 -24.17 14.72 -17.18
N TYR A 391 -23.49 15.75 -16.67
CA TYR A 391 -22.25 15.60 -15.89
C TYR A 391 -22.51 14.79 -14.60
N LEU A 392 -23.55 15.12 -13.84
CA LEU A 392 -23.91 14.43 -12.60
C LEU A 392 -24.36 12.99 -12.89
N SER A 393 -25.08 12.73 -13.97
CA SER A 393 -25.44 11.38 -14.40
C SER A 393 -24.21 10.52 -14.67
N ARG A 394 -23.15 11.09 -15.26
CA ARG A 394 -21.88 10.40 -15.46
C ARG A 394 -21.15 10.15 -14.13
N LYS A 395 -21.12 11.16 -13.27
CA LYS A 395 -20.35 11.14 -12.02
C LYS A 395 -20.99 10.27 -10.93
N PHE A 396 -22.29 10.38 -10.72
CA PHE A 396 -23.04 9.69 -9.65
C PHE A 396 -23.59 8.33 -10.05
N GLY A 397 -24.18 8.26 -11.25
CA GLY A 397 -24.81 7.02 -11.72
C GLY A 397 -23.88 6.13 -12.55
N ASN A 398 -22.66 6.59 -12.82
CA ASN A 398 -21.66 5.90 -13.65
C ASN A 398 -22.21 5.38 -14.99
N PHE A 399 -23.28 6.02 -15.51
CA PHE A 399 -23.94 5.64 -16.74
C PHE A 399 -23.03 5.84 -17.95
N SER A 400 -23.15 4.97 -18.95
CA SER A 400 -22.43 5.11 -20.21
C SER A 400 -22.92 6.35 -20.99
N PHE A 401 -22.07 6.99 -21.77
CA PHE A 401 -22.43 8.15 -22.59
C PHE A 401 -23.62 7.89 -23.51
N PRO A 402 -23.74 6.72 -24.18
CA PRO A 402 -24.92 6.40 -24.96
C PRO A 402 -26.23 6.35 -24.14
N LYS A 403 -26.17 5.77 -22.91
CA LYS A 403 -27.33 5.69 -22.01
C LYS A 403 -27.78 7.08 -21.56
N ILE A 404 -26.83 7.97 -21.22
CA ILE A 404 -27.12 9.36 -20.87
C ILE A 404 -27.73 10.10 -22.09
N ALA A 405 -27.12 9.96 -23.28
CA ALA A 405 -27.62 10.58 -24.49
C ALA A 405 -29.08 10.17 -24.79
N ALA A 406 -29.42 8.89 -24.70
CA ALA A 406 -30.76 8.39 -24.87
C ALA A 406 -31.75 9.01 -23.86
N ALA A 407 -31.38 9.09 -22.57
CA ALA A 407 -32.20 9.67 -21.51
C ALA A 407 -32.48 11.17 -21.70
N PHE A 408 -31.60 11.92 -22.37
CA PHE A 408 -31.75 13.34 -22.68
C PHE A 408 -32.22 13.57 -24.14
N HIS A 409 -32.70 12.54 -24.81
CA HIS A 409 -33.19 12.60 -26.19
C HIS A 409 -32.15 13.18 -27.17
N LYS A 410 -30.90 12.81 -27.04
CA LYS A 410 -29.80 13.21 -27.93
C LYS A 410 -29.41 12.05 -28.84
N ASN A 411 -29.31 12.35 -30.14
CA ASN A 411 -28.98 11.35 -31.17
C ASN A 411 -27.51 10.90 -31.11
N ASP A 412 -26.64 11.72 -30.49
CA ASP A 412 -25.20 11.46 -30.45
C ASP A 412 -24.65 11.62 -29.03
N HIS A 413 -23.90 10.61 -28.58
CA HIS A 413 -23.21 10.59 -27.30
C HIS A 413 -22.08 11.63 -27.21
N THR A 414 -21.56 12.12 -28.33
CA THR A 414 -20.55 13.20 -28.37
C THR A 414 -21.06 14.47 -27.72
N THR A 415 -22.36 14.75 -27.81
CA THR A 415 -22.99 15.88 -27.11
C THR A 415 -22.84 15.76 -25.57
N VAL A 416 -22.97 14.55 -25.04
CA VAL A 416 -22.79 14.30 -23.60
C VAL A 416 -21.33 14.41 -23.21
N MET A 417 -20.40 13.89 -24.00
CA MET A 417 -18.97 14.04 -23.78
C MET A 417 -18.56 15.51 -23.69
N HIS A 418 -18.98 16.31 -24.66
CA HIS A 418 -18.72 17.76 -24.67
C HIS A 418 -19.34 18.46 -23.46
N ALA A 419 -20.55 18.05 -23.04
CA ALA A 419 -21.18 18.62 -21.86
C ALA A 419 -20.40 18.32 -20.58
N VAL A 420 -19.92 17.07 -20.43
CA VAL A 420 -19.12 16.66 -19.27
C VAL A 420 -17.81 17.44 -19.21
N THR A 421 -17.03 17.46 -20.28
CA THR A 421 -15.74 18.19 -20.34
C THR A 421 -15.95 19.68 -20.05
N LYS A 422 -16.95 20.30 -20.66
CA LYS A 422 -17.26 21.71 -20.45
C LYS A 422 -17.63 22.05 -19.01
N ILE A 423 -18.37 21.19 -18.32
CA ILE A 423 -18.74 21.41 -16.92
C ILE A 423 -17.53 21.20 -16.02
N GLU A 424 -16.62 20.27 -16.33
CA GLU A 424 -15.34 20.10 -15.62
C GLU A 424 -14.45 21.34 -15.74
N GLU A 425 -14.35 21.94 -16.92
CA GLU A 425 -13.63 23.21 -17.15
C GLU A 425 -14.28 24.36 -16.38
N LEU A 426 -15.60 24.56 -16.52
CA LEU A 426 -16.34 25.62 -15.84
C LEU A 426 -16.29 25.49 -14.31
N ARG A 427 -16.21 24.29 -13.77
CA ARG A 427 -16.06 24.04 -12.34
C ARG A 427 -14.73 24.60 -11.79
N ASN A 428 -13.67 24.57 -12.59
CA ASN A 428 -12.35 25.07 -12.23
C ASN A 428 -12.22 26.59 -12.43
N GLU A 429 -12.99 27.17 -13.35
CA GLU A 429 -12.87 28.57 -13.74
C GLU A 429 -13.91 29.49 -13.07
N ASN A 430 -15.04 28.95 -12.57
CA ASN A 430 -16.14 29.74 -12.07
C ASN A 430 -16.62 29.22 -10.69
N GLU A 431 -16.38 30.01 -9.64
CA GLU A 431 -16.72 29.68 -8.26
C GLU A 431 -18.25 29.52 -8.04
N GLU A 432 -19.11 30.29 -8.74
CA GLU A 432 -20.57 30.17 -8.61
C GLU A 432 -21.06 28.81 -9.15
N ILE A 433 -20.53 28.40 -10.31
CA ILE A 433 -20.90 27.10 -10.91
C ILE A 433 -20.38 25.96 -10.04
N ASN A 434 -19.17 26.08 -9.49
CA ASN A 434 -18.64 25.09 -8.56
C ASN A 434 -19.50 24.96 -7.31
N HIS A 435 -19.98 26.10 -6.75
CA HIS A 435 -20.87 26.08 -5.59
C HIS A 435 -22.21 25.39 -5.89
N ILE A 436 -22.82 25.68 -7.04
CA ILE A 436 -24.06 25.02 -7.49
C ILE A 436 -23.84 23.51 -7.62
N ILE A 437 -22.76 23.09 -8.23
CA ILE A 437 -22.44 21.65 -8.40
C ILE A 437 -22.23 21.00 -7.02
N LEU A 438 -21.50 21.60 -6.12
CA LEU A 438 -21.29 21.07 -4.76
C LEU A 438 -22.60 20.91 -3.98
N GLU A 439 -23.51 21.86 -4.11
CA GLU A 439 -24.83 21.80 -3.48
C GLU A 439 -25.70 20.68 -4.09
N LEU A 440 -25.68 20.51 -5.42
CA LEU A 440 -26.33 19.40 -6.09
C LEU A 440 -25.72 18.05 -5.68
N GLU A 441 -24.40 17.98 -5.58
CA GLU A 441 -23.68 16.79 -5.11
C GLU A 441 -24.10 16.42 -3.68
N LYS A 442 -24.27 17.40 -2.78
CA LYS A 442 -24.78 17.16 -1.42
C LYS A 442 -26.19 16.60 -1.44
N ARG A 443 -27.10 17.21 -2.21
CA ARG A 443 -28.50 16.74 -2.33
C ARG A 443 -28.60 15.34 -2.91
N LEU A 444 -27.82 15.05 -3.96
CA LEU A 444 -27.76 13.70 -4.55
C LEU A 444 -27.17 12.67 -3.59
N ASN A 445 -26.15 13.04 -2.81
CA ASN A 445 -25.61 12.16 -1.77
C ASN A 445 -26.63 11.89 -0.64
N LEU A 446 -27.46 12.85 -0.29
CA LEU A 446 -28.56 12.66 0.63
C LEU A 446 -29.60 11.70 0.06
N LEU A 447 -29.99 11.84 -1.21
CA LEU A 447 -30.93 10.93 -1.88
C LEU A 447 -30.36 9.51 -2.05
N VAL A 448 -29.07 9.37 -2.29
CA VAL A 448 -28.38 8.05 -2.30
C VAL A 448 -28.24 7.50 -0.89
N GLY A 449 -28.21 8.38 0.13
CA GLY A 449 -28.12 8.04 1.56
C GLY A 449 -29.44 8.00 2.31
N GLU A 450 -30.49 8.65 1.82
CA GLU A 450 -31.82 8.65 2.41
C GLU A 450 -32.68 7.53 1.84
N VAL A 451 -32.86 6.50 2.64
CA VAL A 451 -34.07 5.68 2.58
C VAL A 451 -35.24 6.59 2.91
N LYS A 452 -36.18 6.73 1.98
CA LYS A 452 -37.47 7.41 2.19
C LYS A 452 -38.07 6.92 3.51
N VAL A 453 -38.24 7.83 4.45
CA VAL A 453 -39.19 7.68 5.55
C VAL A 453 -40.55 7.98 4.90
N GLU A 454 -41.34 6.97 4.57
CA GLU A 454 -42.77 7.14 4.35
C GLU A 454 -43.42 7.44 5.70
N GLU A 455 -44.19 8.57 5.74
CA GLU A 455 -45.07 8.93 6.83
C GLU A 455 -46.16 7.89 7.08
#